data_5856dd606e9dd47cfba71e8fa2a1be47
#
_entry.id   5856dd606e9dd47cfba71e8fa2a1be47
#
_cell.length_a   1.000
_cell.length_b   1.000
_cell.length_c   1.000
_cell.angle_alpha   90.00
_cell.angle_beta   90.00
_cell.angle_gamma   90.00
#
_symmetry.space_group_name_H-M   'P 1'
#
loop_
_entity.id
_entity.type
_entity.pdbx_description
1 polymer ?
#
loop_
_entity_poly.entity_id
_entity_poly.type
_entity_poly.pdbx_seq_one_letter_code
_entity_poly.pdbx_strand_id
1 'polypeptide(L)'
;MSKVIVYTDGASRGNPGHAGIGIVFVDEKGNVLNEISEYIGETTNNIAEYTALVTALKNALEMNFDEIEVISDSELMVKQINGEYQVKNQGLKPLYTEACELLKEFKNYTVRHVKREHNQKADDLANRGIDEALDEEMYA
;
A
#
# COMPACT_ATOMS: atom_id res chain seq x y z
N MET A 1 -23.47 5.43 4.20
CA MET A 1 -22.06 5.81 4.02
C MET A 1 -21.17 4.76 4.60
N SER A 2 -20.21 4.30 3.82
CA SER A 2 -19.34 3.21 4.22
C SER A 2 -17.89 3.68 4.23
N LYS A 3 -17.18 3.42 5.33
CA LYS A 3 -15.78 3.77 5.51
C LYS A 3 -14.94 2.52 5.70
N VAL A 4 -13.80 2.48 5.04
CA VAL A 4 -12.79 1.45 5.25
C VAL A 4 -11.50 2.08 5.75
N ILE A 5 -10.82 1.38 6.64
CA ILE A 5 -9.47 1.74 7.10
C ILE A 5 -8.52 0.72 6.48
N VAL A 6 -7.48 1.20 5.81
CA VAL A 6 -6.58 0.33 5.05
C VAL A 6 -5.14 0.54 5.52
N TYR A 7 -4.52 -0.54 5.99
CA TYR A 7 -3.11 -0.55 6.34
C TYR A 7 -2.33 -1.05 5.13
N THR A 8 -1.35 -0.29 4.66
CA THR A 8 -0.56 -0.65 3.48
C THR A 8 0.91 -0.69 3.79
N ASP A 9 1.62 -1.63 3.17
CA ASP A 9 3.07 -1.70 3.22
C ASP A 9 3.63 -2.23 1.92
N GLY A 10 4.78 -1.69 1.51
CA GLY A 10 5.56 -2.21 0.41
C GLY A 10 6.98 -2.48 0.93
N ALA A 11 7.51 -3.65 0.62
CA ALA A 11 8.83 -4.06 1.05
C ALA A 11 9.69 -4.48 -0.13
N SER A 12 10.98 -4.17 -0.07
CA SER A 12 11.94 -4.58 -1.07
C SER A 12 13.19 -5.14 -0.39
N ARG A 13 13.62 -6.33 -0.80
CA ARG A 13 14.84 -6.98 -0.27
C ARG A 13 16.03 -6.60 -1.14
N GLY A 14 16.48 -5.36 -0.97
CA GLY A 14 17.45 -4.69 -1.82
C GLY A 14 16.75 -3.51 -2.49
N ASN A 15 17.51 -2.57 -2.99
CA ASN A 15 16.93 -1.34 -3.56
C ASN A 15 17.61 -0.99 -4.89
N PRO A 16 17.24 -1.67 -6.01
CA PRO A 16 16.09 -2.58 -6.17
C PRO A 16 16.35 -4.00 -5.68
N GLY A 17 15.27 -4.76 -5.52
CA GLY A 17 15.31 -6.16 -5.13
C GLY A 17 13.92 -6.78 -5.18
N HIS A 18 13.82 -8.05 -4.77
CA HIS A 18 12.53 -8.74 -4.70
C HIS A 18 11.59 -7.97 -3.78
N ALA A 19 10.41 -7.66 -4.28
CA ALA A 19 9.48 -6.78 -3.60
C ALA A 19 8.10 -7.40 -3.47
N GLY A 20 7.38 -6.99 -2.42
CA GLY A 20 6.03 -7.43 -2.16
C GLY A 20 5.20 -6.32 -1.55
N ILE A 21 3.89 -6.51 -1.60
CA ILE A 21 2.94 -5.60 -0.99
C ILE A 21 2.06 -6.34 0.01
N GLY A 22 1.69 -5.64 1.07
CA GLY A 22 0.78 -6.14 2.08
C GLY A 22 -0.29 -5.11 2.36
N ILE A 23 -1.55 -5.54 2.40
CA ILE A 23 -2.68 -4.65 2.61
C ILE A 23 -3.69 -5.33 3.53
N VAL A 24 -4.19 -4.60 4.53
CA VAL A 24 -5.23 -5.08 5.43
C VAL A 24 -6.38 -4.09 5.38
N PHE A 25 -7.57 -4.58 5.06
CA PHE A 25 -8.79 -3.77 5.03
C PHE A 25 -9.58 -4.06 6.28
N VAL A 26 -9.90 -3.03 7.06
CA VAL A 26 -10.70 -3.19 8.28
C VAL A 26 -11.87 -2.22 8.27
N ASP A 27 -12.96 -2.60 8.93
CA ASP A 27 -14.10 -1.70 9.10
C ASP A 27 -13.87 -0.78 10.31
N GLU A 28 -14.81 0.11 10.57
CA GLU A 28 -14.71 1.07 11.66
C GLU A 28 -14.68 0.42 13.05
N LYS A 29 -15.12 -0.83 13.16
CA LYS A 29 -15.11 -1.59 14.40
C LYS A 29 -13.81 -2.38 14.58
N GLY A 30 -12.91 -2.33 13.60
CA GLY A 30 -11.65 -3.07 13.63
C GLY A 30 -11.73 -4.50 13.09
N ASN A 31 -12.86 -4.89 12.49
CA ASN A 31 -12.98 -6.22 11.89
C ASN A 31 -12.23 -6.27 10.57
N VAL A 32 -11.44 -7.31 10.36
CA VAL A 32 -10.70 -7.51 9.10
C VAL A 32 -11.67 -7.96 8.01
N LEU A 33 -11.75 -7.18 6.95
CA LEU A 33 -12.62 -7.45 5.81
C LEU A 33 -11.91 -8.23 4.70
N ASN A 34 -10.63 -7.94 4.51
CA ASN A 34 -9.82 -8.58 3.47
C ASN A 34 -8.34 -8.32 3.74
N GLU A 35 -7.50 -9.18 3.18
CA GLU A 35 -6.03 -9.04 3.25
C GLU A 35 -5.45 -9.35 1.87
N ILE A 36 -4.40 -8.63 1.50
CA ILE A 36 -3.66 -8.87 0.26
C ILE A 36 -2.19 -9.08 0.61
N SER A 37 -1.59 -10.11 0.03
CA SER A 37 -0.18 -10.42 0.14
C SER A 37 0.28 -10.83 -1.25
N GLU A 38 1.10 -10.00 -1.91
CA GLU A 38 1.50 -10.25 -3.29
C GLU A 38 2.97 -9.94 -3.53
N TYR A 39 3.61 -10.81 -4.31
CA TYR A 39 4.92 -10.53 -4.87
C TYR A 39 4.75 -9.67 -6.12
N ILE A 40 5.53 -8.60 -6.25
CA ILE A 40 5.41 -7.66 -7.37
C ILE A 40 6.65 -7.61 -8.26
N GLY A 41 7.55 -8.59 -8.14
CA GLY A 41 8.77 -8.62 -8.93
C GLY A 41 9.90 -7.86 -8.28
N GLU A 42 10.92 -7.49 -9.06
CA GLU A 42 12.05 -6.73 -8.55
C GLU A 42 11.83 -5.24 -8.79
N THR A 43 11.89 -4.45 -7.73
CA THR A 43 11.73 -3.01 -7.81
C THR A 43 12.27 -2.33 -6.55
N THR A 44 12.15 -1.01 -6.48
CA THR A 44 12.62 -0.22 -5.34
C THR A 44 11.59 -0.23 -4.23
N ASN A 45 12.03 0.10 -3.02
CA ASN A 45 11.15 0.21 -1.87
C ASN A 45 10.04 1.25 -2.09
N ASN A 46 10.38 2.40 -2.64
CA ASN A 46 9.41 3.47 -2.87
C ASN A 46 8.33 3.06 -3.88
N ILE A 47 8.71 2.34 -4.95
CA ILE A 47 7.75 1.83 -5.92
C ILE A 47 6.84 0.80 -5.27
N ALA A 48 7.38 -0.08 -4.42
CA ALA A 48 6.57 -1.07 -3.69
C ALA A 48 5.54 -0.39 -2.79
N GLU A 49 5.94 0.67 -2.07
CA GLU A 49 5.03 1.43 -1.21
C GLU A 49 3.88 2.06 -2.02
N TYR A 50 4.20 2.69 -3.14
CA TYR A 50 3.16 3.28 -4.01
C TYR A 50 2.29 2.22 -4.67
N THR A 51 2.86 1.08 -5.03
CA THR A 51 2.09 -0.03 -5.60
C THR A 51 1.07 -0.56 -4.59
N ALA A 52 1.47 -0.68 -3.32
CA ALA A 52 0.55 -1.08 -2.25
C ALA A 52 -0.59 -0.08 -2.11
N LEU A 53 -0.28 1.22 -2.12
CA LEU A 53 -1.30 2.28 -2.02
C LEU A 53 -2.29 2.21 -3.18
N VAL A 54 -1.79 2.17 -4.42
CA VAL A 54 -2.65 2.12 -5.61
C VAL A 54 -3.53 0.86 -5.60
N THR A 55 -2.96 -0.29 -5.26
CA THR A 55 -3.70 -1.55 -5.18
C THR A 55 -4.80 -1.47 -4.12
N ALA A 56 -4.50 -0.90 -2.96
CA ALA A 56 -5.47 -0.71 -1.89
C ALA A 56 -6.62 0.17 -2.31
N LEU A 57 -6.34 1.28 -2.99
CA LEU A 57 -7.37 2.22 -3.44
C LEU A 57 -8.30 1.58 -4.46
N LYS A 58 -7.75 0.86 -5.44
CA LYS A 58 -8.54 0.16 -6.45
C LYS A 58 -9.47 -0.87 -5.81
N ASN A 59 -8.94 -1.67 -4.88
CA ASN A 59 -9.73 -2.70 -4.21
C ASN A 59 -10.84 -2.08 -3.34
N ALA A 60 -10.54 -1.01 -2.62
CA ALA A 60 -11.55 -0.33 -1.80
C ALA A 60 -12.70 0.22 -2.65
N LEU A 61 -12.39 0.77 -3.84
CA LEU A 61 -13.41 1.24 -4.77
C LEU A 61 -14.27 0.08 -5.29
N GLU A 62 -13.65 -1.06 -5.62
CA GLU A 62 -14.36 -2.26 -6.06
C GLU A 62 -15.28 -2.80 -4.96
N MET A 63 -14.89 -2.64 -3.69
CA MET A 63 -15.70 -3.02 -2.54
C MET A 63 -16.82 -2.02 -2.24
N ASN A 64 -16.94 -0.96 -3.05
CA ASN A 64 -17.96 0.08 -2.96
C ASN A 64 -17.88 0.95 -1.70
N PHE A 65 -16.69 1.14 -1.15
CA PHE A 65 -16.50 2.11 -0.07
C PHE A 65 -16.44 3.51 -0.64
N ASP A 66 -17.10 4.46 0.02
CA ASP A 66 -17.08 5.87 -0.37
C ASP A 66 -16.19 6.75 0.50
N GLU A 67 -15.71 6.20 1.62
CA GLU A 67 -14.73 6.87 2.48
C GLU A 67 -13.57 5.93 2.78
N ILE A 68 -12.35 6.47 2.83
CA ILE A 68 -11.15 5.68 3.11
C ILE A 68 -10.20 6.43 4.02
N GLU A 69 -9.60 5.69 4.95
CA GLU A 69 -8.47 6.15 5.74
C GLU A 69 -7.31 5.21 5.44
N VAL A 70 -6.25 5.74 4.82
CA VAL A 70 -5.04 4.96 4.52
C VAL A 70 -4.01 5.19 5.61
N ILE A 71 -3.44 4.10 6.11
CA ILE A 71 -2.40 4.11 7.13
C ILE A 71 -1.15 3.47 6.54
N SER A 72 -0.03 4.18 6.62
CA SER A 72 1.26 3.71 6.08
C SER A 72 2.39 4.10 7.03
N ASP A 73 3.44 3.31 7.06
CA ASP A 73 4.66 3.65 7.77
C ASP A 73 5.72 4.33 6.88
N SER A 74 5.38 4.58 5.61
CA SER A 74 6.23 5.37 4.71
C SER A 74 5.94 6.85 4.90
N GLU A 75 6.72 7.52 5.74
CA GLU A 75 6.58 8.95 5.98
C GLU A 75 6.73 9.75 4.69
N LEU A 76 7.69 9.37 3.84
CA LEU A 76 7.93 10.05 2.56
C LEU A 76 6.69 9.99 1.67
N MET A 77 6.12 8.80 1.46
CA MET A 77 4.93 8.65 0.62
C MET A 77 3.75 9.45 1.17
N VAL A 78 3.50 9.36 2.47
CA VAL A 78 2.38 10.09 3.10
C VAL A 78 2.53 11.58 2.89
N LYS A 79 3.74 12.13 3.09
CA LYS A 79 3.99 13.56 2.88
C LYS A 79 3.87 13.96 1.42
N GLN A 80 4.29 13.11 0.48
CA GLN A 80 4.12 13.37 -0.95
C GLN A 80 2.64 13.40 -1.34
N ILE A 81 1.86 12.43 -0.88
CA ILE A 81 0.42 12.36 -1.18
C ILE A 81 -0.32 13.55 -0.58
N ASN A 82 0.07 14.00 0.61
CA ASN A 82 -0.56 15.14 1.29
C ASN A 82 -0.05 16.50 0.78
N GLY A 83 0.84 16.51 -0.22
CA GLY A 83 1.30 17.73 -0.86
C GLY A 83 2.41 18.47 -0.11
N GLU A 84 2.98 17.87 0.93
CA GLU A 84 4.06 18.49 1.70
C GLU A 84 5.42 18.33 1.03
N TYR A 85 5.64 17.25 0.27
CA TYR A 85 6.86 16.98 -0.47
C TYR A 85 6.54 16.72 -1.94
N GLN A 86 7.45 17.14 -2.82
CA GLN A 86 7.33 16.87 -4.25
C GLN A 86 7.80 15.47 -4.61
N VAL A 87 7.16 14.88 -5.62
CA VAL A 87 7.62 13.65 -6.24
C VAL A 87 8.53 14.04 -7.41
N LYS A 88 9.83 13.85 -7.26
CA LYS A 88 10.82 14.20 -8.29
C LYS A 88 11.24 12.99 -9.13
N ASN A 89 11.12 11.80 -8.60
CA ASN A 89 11.53 10.57 -9.28
C ASN A 89 10.56 10.25 -10.42
N GLN A 90 11.10 10.14 -11.64
CA GLN A 90 10.29 9.86 -12.83
C GLN A 90 9.59 8.51 -12.78
N GLY A 91 10.19 7.52 -12.10
CA GLY A 91 9.58 6.20 -11.95
C GLY A 91 8.40 6.19 -10.98
N LEU A 92 8.34 7.13 -10.05
CA LEU A 92 7.24 7.24 -9.09
C LEU A 92 6.08 8.10 -9.60
N LYS A 93 6.33 9.04 -10.49
CA LYS A 93 5.31 9.98 -10.96
C LYS A 93 4.04 9.32 -11.48
N PRO A 94 4.10 8.27 -12.33
CA PRO A 94 2.86 7.62 -12.81
C PRO A 94 2.04 7.03 -11.67
N LEU A 95 2.70 6.39 -10.69
CA LEU A 95 2.01 5.80 -9.54
C LEU A 95 1.43 6.88 -8.62
N TYR A 96 2.19 7.95 -8.40
CA TYR A 96 1.72 9.10 -7.63
C TYR A 96 0.47 9.72 -8.26
N THR A 97 0.51 9.95 -9.58
CA THR A 97 -0.62 10.51 -10.31
C THR A 97 -1.84 9.61 -10.21
N GLU A 98 -1.65 8.31 -10.41
CA GLU A 98 -2.73 7.33 -10.30
C GLU A 98 -3.33 7.31 -8.90
N ALA A 99 -2.49 7.31 -7.87
CA ALA A 99 -2.95 7.34 -6.48
C ALA A 99 -3.79 8.58 -6.19
N CYS A 100 -3.33 9.76 -6.63
CA CYS A 100 -4.06 11.01 -6.44
C CYS A 100 -5.41 11.01 -7.15
N GLU A 101 -5.47 10.47 -8.37
CA GLU A 101 -6.72 10.37 -9.12
C GLU A 101 -7.70 9.41 -8.45
N LEU A 102 -7.22 8.26 -7.97
CA LEU A 102 -8.06 7.29 -7.26
C LEU A 102 -8.61 7.85 -5.96
N LEU A 103 -7.78 8.58 -5.20
CA LEU A 103 -8.24 9.21 -3.96
C LEU A 103 -9.40 10.17 -4.19
N LYS A 104 -9.41 10.88 -5.31
CA LYS A 104 -10.49 11.82 -5.64
C LYS A 104 -11.82 11.14 -5.93
N GLU A 105 -11.83 9.83 -6.19
CA GLU A 105 -13.06 9.09 -6.40
C GLU A 105 -13.79 8.76 -5.10
N PHE A 106 -13.11 8.93 -3.96
CA PHE A 106 -13.74 8.77 -2.65
C PHE A 106 -14.37 10.10 -2.23
N LYS A 107 -15.51 10.00 -1.56
CA LYS A 107 -16.20 11.17 -1.02
C LYS A 107 -15.34 11.88 0.03
N ASN A 108 -14.68 11.10 0.89
CA ASN A 108 -13.73 11.59 1.87
C ASN A 108 -12.55 10.64 1.95
N TYR A 109 -11.35 11.17 2.11
CA TYR A 109 -10.18 10.36 2.31
C TYR A 109 -9.18 11.04 3.22
N THR A 110 -8.41 10.22 3.95
CA THR A 110 -7.24 10.67 4.71
C THR A 110 -6.11 9.68 4.47
N VAL A 111 -4.88 10.19 4.45
CA VAL A 111 -3.67 9.37 4.36
C VAL A 111 -2.77 9.82 5.49
N ARG A 112 -2.49 8.92 6.43
CA ARG A 112 -1.70 9.27 7.60
C ARG A 112 -0.56 8.31 7.88
N HIS A 113 0.47 8.82 8.50
CA HIS A 113 1.67 8.09 8.85
C HIS A 113 1.55 7.52 10.26
N VAL A 114 2.02 6.27 10.43
CA VAL A 114 2.23 5.66 11.75
C VAL A 114 3.64 5.10 11.80
N LYS A 115 4.14 4.85 13.00
CA LYS A 115 5.42 4.15 13.17
C LYS A 115 5.27 2.71 12.70
N ARG A 116 6.38 2.11 12.25
CA ARG A 116 6.41 0.76 11.71
C ARG A 116 5.80 -0.28 12.65
N GLU A 117 6.01 -0.14 13.94
CA GLU A 117 5.44 -1.04 14.96
C GLU A 117 3.92 -1.07 14.98
N HIS A 118 3.27 -0.04 14.43
CA HIS A 118 1.81 0.05 14.33
C HIS A 118 1.30 -0.36 12.95
N ASN A 119 2.17 -0.88 12.09
CA ASN A 119 1.82 -1.36 10.74
C ASN A 119 2.32 -2.77 10.50
N GLN A 120 2.49 -3.56 11.57
CA GLN A 120 3.17 -4.85 11.53
C GLN A 120 2.48 -5.88 10.64
N LYS A 121 1.14 -5.91 10.65
CA LYS A 121 0.41 -6.89 9.87
C LYS A 121 0.58 -6.70 8.37
N ALA A 122 0.54 -5.46 7.89
CA ALA A 122 0.79 -5.16 6.49
C ALA A 122 2.25 -5.49 6.10
N ASP A 123 3.20 -5.19 6.99
CA ASP A 123 4.61 -5.56 6.79
C ASP A 123 4.78 -7.08 6.66
N ASP A 124 4.15 -7.85 7.55
CA ASP A 124 4.21 -9.31 7.51
C ASP A 124 3.62 -9.86 6.21
N LEU A 125 2.51 -9.29 5.73
CA LEU A 125 1.89 -9.70 4.47
C LEU A 125 2.77 -9.39 3.27
N ALA A 126 3.44 -8.24 3.25
CA ALA A 126 4.36 -7.87 2.18
C ALA A 126 5.52 -8.87 2.12
N ASN A 127 6.09 -9.20 3.26
CA ASN A 127 7.19 -10.16 3.34
C ASN A 127 6.74 -11.58 3.00
N ARG A 128 5.54 -11.98 3.39
CA ARG A 128 4.98 -13.28 3.04
C ARG A 128 4.85 -13.44 1.51
N GLY A 129 4.42 -12.39 0.82
CA GLY A 129 4.33 -12.41 -0.63
C GLY A 129 5.66 -12.70 -1.30
N ILE A 130 6.73 -12.10 -0.78
CA ILE A 130 8.09 -12.33 -1.28
C ILE A 130 8.53 -13.76 -0.96
N ASP A 131 8.36 -14.21 0.30
CA ASP A 131 8.78 -15.54 0.74
C ASP A 131 8.11 -16.65 -0.07
N GLU A 132 6.80 -16.56 -0.27
CA GLU A 132 6.05 -17.55 -1.04
C GLU A 132 6.51 -17.62 -2.49
N ALA A 133 6.77 -16.46 -3.11
CA ALA A 133 7.24 -16.41 -4.50
C ALA A 133 8.64 -17.03 -4.64
N LEU A 134 9.54 -16.73 -3.70
CA LEU A 134 10.90 -17.28 -3.73
C LEU A 134 10.90 -18.78 -3.43
N ASP A 135 10.04 -19.25 -2.55
CA ASP A 135 9.88 -20.68 -2.27
C ASP A 135 9.36 -21.43 -3.50
N GLU A 136 8.39 -20.86 -4.24
CA GLU A 136 7.90 -21.45 -5.49
C GLU A 136 9.01 -21.55 -6.53
N GLU A 137 9.85 -20.53 -6.68
CA GLU A 137 10.99 -20.59 -7.60
C GLU A 137 11.97 -21.69 -7.21
N MET A 138 12.19 -21.89 -5.92
CA MET A 138 13.13 -22.90 -5.41
C MET A 138 12.67 -24.32 -5.72
N TYR A 139 11.37 -24.56 -5.77
CA TYR A 139 10.78 -25.88 -5.97
C TYR A 139 10.19 -26.11 -7.38
N ALA A 140 10.29 -25.12 -8.24
CA ALA A 140 9.73 -25.19 -9.61
C ALA A 140 10.61 -26.01 -10.57
#